data_6139cdb2dd7f7f79a6447ef47b07ea08
#
_entry.id   6139cdb2dd7f7f79a6447ef47b07ea08
#
_cell.length_a   1.000
_cell.length_b   1.000
_cell.length_c   1.000
_cell.angle_alpha   90.00
_cell.angle_beta   90.00
_cell.angle_gamma   90.00
#
_symmetry.space_group_name_H-M   'P 1'
#
loop_
_entity.id
_entity.type
_entity.pdbx_description
1 polymer ?
#
loop_
_entity_poly.entity_id
_entity_poly.type
_entity_poly.pdbx_seq_one_letter_code
_entity_poly.pdbx_strand_id
1 'polypeptide(L)'
;MNNKNRFDTLDILSYLMVIFFISNFIIAQSYHLYKEIPLNENGPFARVYNEENLPDEKEATYFPGEFLMSYMNPHHNAVYEIAEDAPQWIKEGVSWKYAEARSWPLEKEKPFGEEVYGPSRSLATQTQFYGNALNVSAVDGIVFAESDDMFVYALNAKTGKLIWRTSPISNNYMGTPLVAGDQVFVTAGSVAFTFHQTVVYSKDPYESARGAGVSYNGLISLDKKTGKFNWIFATKGEVMTTPSYNDGTVYISTGTGTVYAIDAESGKMIWKNDLGGMANMSNPVYYEGNIYLSMAVKSYVYSLDAKTGKVNWKGEIPGATNTGMGDVTPTVADSVVVMNTVIDPKTVYDKEKGDSISTMNTRVRAFDAVTGEILWTKDMGRGPKPQSFKGGVALIIDKTVYLGNPVTNKFFALDLKTGEQKWEWKIQHITPAGAGRGPGSMYKGVLYIAAGSWVYALNPEDGSLIGSKKVGGYFPILSPTIVGGTMYLGNNYDWVIAMPLSDVNPNYKSG
;
A
#
# COMPACT_ATOMS: atom_id res chain seq x y z
N MET A 1 -19.10 42.11 49.64
CA MET A 1 -18.03 42.22 48.64
C MET A 1 -17.95 40.90 47.90
N ASN A 2 -18.63 40.81 46.76
CA ASN A 2 -18.59 39.65 45.91
C ASN A 2 -18.25 40.12 44.48
N ASN A 3 -16.99 40.13 44.09
CA ASN A 3 -16.58 40.28 42.70
C ASN A 3 -16.66 38.92 42.03
N LYS A 4 -17.75 38.69 41.30
CA LYS A 4 -17.82 37.63 40.28
C LYS A 4 -17.22 38.22 38.98
N ASN A 5 -16.02 37.73 38.58
CA ASN A 5 -15.47 37.94 37.27
C ASN A 5 -16.46 37.38 36.23
N ARG A 6 -17.25 38.23 35.61
CA ARG A 6 -17.91 37.92 34.35
C ARG A 6 -16.85 38.07 33.25
N PHE A 7 -16.41 36.98 32.70
CA PHE A 7 -15.81 37.00 31.36
C PHE A 7 -16.92 37.37 30.38
N ASP A 8 -16.74 38.47 29.71
CA ASP A 8 -17.73 38.99 28.74
C ASP A 8 -17.74 38.07 27.52
N THR A 9 -18.91 37.78 26.97
CA THR A 9 -19.10 36.94 25.76
C THR A 9 -18.30 37.47 24.56
N LEU A 10 -17.99 38.76 24.57
CA LEU A 10 -17.09 39.40 23.61
C LEU A 10 -15.63 38.95 23.72
N ASP A 11 -15.15 38.71 24.93
CA ASP A 11 -13.78 38.20 25.15
C ASP A 11 -13.61 36.75 24.68
N ILE A 12 -14.65 35.93 24.88
CA ILE A 12 -14.65 34.53 24.41
C ILE A 12 -14.70 34.50 22.87
N LEU A 13 -15.50 35.33 22.24
CA LEU A 13 -15.58 35.45 20.78
C LEU A 13 -14.25 35.97 20.18
N SER A 14 -13.60 36.92 20.86
CA SER A 14 -12.30 37.43 20.44
C SER A 14 -11.20 36.34 20.55
N TYR A 15 -11.20 35.56 21.63
CA TYR A 15 -10.29 34.43 21.78
C TYR A 15 -10.51 33.35 20.74
N LEU A 16 -11.75 32.99 20.46
CA LEU A 16 -12.12 32.01 19.42
C LEU A 16 -11.74 32.52 18.02
N MET A 17 -11.93 33.81 17.73
CA MET A 17 -11.45 34.41 16.47
C MET A 17 -9.94 34.38 16.36
N VAL A 18 -9.19 34.68 17.41
CA VAL A 18 -7.73 34.62 17.41
C VAL A 18 -7.25 33.19 17.19
N ILE A 19 -7.86 32.20 17.85
CA ILE A 19 -7.54 30.79 17.64
C ILE A 19 -7.89 30.37 16.20
N PHE A 20 -9.01 30.81 15.66
CA PHE A 20 -9.41 30.54 14.27
C PHE A 20 -8.43 31.19 13.26
N PHE A 21 -8.01 32.43 13.50
CA PHE A 21 -7.02 33.10 12.66
C PHE A 21 -5.63 32.47 12.77
N ILE A 22 -5.19 32.07 13.96
CA ILE A 22 -3.91 31.37 14.16
C ILE A 22 -3.94 30.00 13.49
N SER A 23 -5.02 29.24 13.63
CA SER A 23 -5.13 27.93 12.97
C SER A 23 -5.19 28.05 11.45
N ASN A 24 -5.90 29.03 10.90
CA ASN A 24 -5.91 29.28 9.46
C ASN A 24 -4.57 29.86 8.95
N PHE A 25 -3.86 30.62 9.78
CA PHE A 25 -2.53 31.12 9.44
C PHE A 25 -1.47 29.98 9.43
N ILE A 26 -1.58 29.05 10.37
CA ILE A 26 -0.74 27.83 10.41
C ILE A 26 -1.06 26.93 9.22
N ILE A 27 -2.36 26.77 8.87
CA ILE A 27 -2.79 26.04 7.69
C ILE A 27 -2.30 26.75 6.42
N ALA A 28 -2.41 28.08 6.33
CA ALA A 28 -1.91 28.85 5.20
C ALA A 28 -0.37 28.81 5.07
N GLN A 29 0.36 28.79 6.17
CA GLN A 29 1.82 28.60 6.14
C GLN A 29 2.21 27.17 5.72
N SER A 30 1.46 26.15 6.12
CA SER A 30 1.69 24.80 5.62
C SER A 30 1.41 24.66 4.11
N TYR A 31 0.51 25.45 3.55
CA TYR A 31 0.27 25.53 2.10
C TYR A 31 1.35 26.33 1.32
N HIS A 32 2.13 27.18 1.98
CA HIS A 32 3.23 27.93 1.33
C HIS A 32 4.55 27.17 1.23
N LEU A 33 4.62 25.97 1.80
CA LEU A 33 5.80 25.09 1.71
C LEU A 33 5.95 24.38 0.35
N TYR A 34 5.01 24.55 -0.57
CA TYR A 34 5.06 23.98 -1.92
C TYR A 34 5.77 24.88 -2.94
N LYS A 35 6.83 25.54 -2.55
CA LYS A 35 7.74 26.09 -3.56
C LYS A 35 8.46 24.93 -4.23
N GLU A 36 8.47 24.96 -5.57
CA GLU A 36 9.37 24.12 -6.36
C GLU A 36 10.78 24.23 -5.75
N ILE A 37 11.19 23.17 -5.07
CA ILE A 37 12.58 23.10 -4.62
C ILE A 37 13.34 22.60 -5.83
N PRO A 38 14.27 23.40 -6.35
CA PRO A 38 15.08 22.96 -7.47
C PRO A 38 15.80 21.68 -7.07
N LEU A 39 15.74 20.68 -7.93
CA LEU A 39 16.56 19.49 -7.86
C LEU A 39 18.02 19.93 -7.98
N ASN A 40 18.63 20.18 -6.85
CA ASN A 40 20.02 20.58 -6.77
C ASN A 40 20.81 19.39 -6.23
N GLU A 41 21.79 18.93 -7.00
CA GLU A 41 22.69 17.85 -6.57
C GLU A 41 23.38 18.15 -5.22
N ASN A 42 23.44 19.39 -4.81
CA ASN A 42 23.99 19.87 -3.54
C ASN A 42 22.91 20.17 -2.48
N GLY A 43 21.62 19.92 -2.77
CA GLY A 43 20.53 20.12 -1.82
C GLY A 43 20.55 19.07 -0.70
N PRO A 44 19.82 19.31 0.41
CA PRO A 44 19.75 18.37 1.53
C PRO A 44 19.18 16.99 1.14
N PHE A 45 18.56 16.88 -0.03
CA PHE A 45 17.94 15.67 -0.57
C PHE A 45 18.86 14.85 -1.48
N ALA A 46 20.00 15.38 -1.90
CA ALA A 46 20.91 14.69 -2.81
C ALA A 46 21.82 13.67 -2.11
N ARG A 47 21.61 13.39 -0.82
CA ARG A 47 22.41 12.40 -0.11
C ARG A 47 21.85 11.02 -0.36
N VAL A 48 22.54 10.28 -1.21
CA VAL A 48 22.35 8.85 -1.41
C VAL A 48 23.43 8.13 -0.63
N TYR A 49 23.04 7.11 0.14
CA TYR A 49 23.99 6.27 0.85
C TYR A 49 24.16 4.99 0.02
N ASN A 50 25.36 4.81 -0.52
CA ASN A 50 25.68 3.66 -1.37
C ASN A 50 26.55 2.68 -0.60
N GLU A 51 26.31 1.39 -0.77
CA GLU A 51 27.29 0.34 -0.57
C GLU A 51 27.84 -0.08 -1.94
N GLU A 52 29.13 -0.44 -2.00
CA GLU A 52 29.86 -0.63 -3.25
C GLU A 52 29.47 -1.85 -4.08
N ASN A 53 28.53 -2.67 -3.62
CA ASN A 53 28.18 -3.95 -4.25
C ASN A 53 26.82 -3.88 -4.96
N LEU A 54 26.79 -3.31 -6.15
CA LEU A 54 25.69 -3.54 -7.07
C LEU A 54 25.60 -5.04 -7.44
N PRO A 55 24.37 -5.56 -7.73
CA PRO A 55 24.23 -6.90 -8.25
C PRO A 55 25.08 -7.08 -9.51
N ASP A 56 25.65 -8.26 -9.68
CA ASP A 56 26.31 -8.64 -10.93
C ASP A 56 25.29 -8.52 -12.07
N GLU A 57 25.67 -7.88 -13.18
CA GLU A 57 24.80 -7.72 -14.36
C GLU A 57 24.27 -9.07 -14.85
N LYS A 58 25.06 -10.15 -14.72
CA LYS A 58 24.62 -11.51 -15.02
C LYS A 58 23.47 -11.99 -14.15
N GLU A 59 23.46 -11.63 -12.85
CA GLU A 59 22.36 -11.98 -11.94
C GLU A 59 21.13 -11.15 -12.24
N ALA A 60 21.30 -9.88 -12.61
CA ALA A 60 20.21 -8.97 -12.96
C ALA A 60 19.42 -9.43 -14.21
N THR A 61 20.02 -10.20 -15.12
CA THR A 61 19.34 -10.64 -16.35
C THR A 61 18.32 -11.76 -16.13
N TYR A 62 18.29 -12.39 -14.95
CA TYR A 62 17.34 -13.48 -14.65
C TYR A 62 16.00 -12.98 -14.12
N PHE A 63 15.88 -11.69 -13.81
CA PHE A 63 14.63 -11.08 -13.39
C PHE A 63 14.08 -10.22 -14.52
N PRO A 64 12.77 -10.20 -14.76
CA PRO A 64 12.18 -9.20 -15.65
C PRO A 64 12.45 -7.78 -15.15
N GLY A 65 12.82 -6.88 -16.06
CA GLY A 65 13.28 -5.54 -15.75
C GLY A 65 12.24 -4.51 -15.33
N GLU A 66 10.97 -4.87 -15.08
CA GLU A 66 9.92 -3.92 -14.76
C GLU A 66 8.94 -4.42 -13.69
N PHE A 67 8.47 -3.50 -12.86
CA PHE A 67 7.41 -3.70 -11.90
C PHE A 67 6.46 -2.50 -12.01
N LEU A 68 5.44 -2.62 -12.85
CA LEU A 68 4.72 -1.49 -13.44
C LEU A 68 3.59 -0.91 -12.61
N MET A 69 3.16 -1.61 -11.56
CA MET A 69 2.12 -1.15 -10.64
C MET A 69 2.12 -2.01 -9.38
N SER A 70 1.27 -1.64 -8.43
CA SER A 70 1.05 -2.47 -7.24
C SER A 70 0.74 -3.90 -7.65
N TYR A 71 1.45 -4.82 -7.05
CA TYR A 71 1.33 -6.25 -7.35
C TYR A 71 1.64 -6.61 -8.82
N MET A 72 2.54 -5.83 -9.44
CA MET A 72 3.14 -6.07 -10.74
C MET A 72 2.21 -5.90 -11.95
N ASN A 73 0.95 -6.28 -11.87
CA ASN A 73 -0.01 -6.20 -12.98
C ASN A 73 -1.47 -5.99 -12.50
N PRO A 74 -2.43 -5.71 -13.40
CA PRO A 74 -3.83 -5.51 -13.05
C PRO A 74 -4.49 -6.71 -12.37
N HIS A 75 -3.95 -7.91 -12.54
CA HIS A 75 -4.39 -9.13 -11.86
C HIS A 75 -3.86 -9.23 -10.42
N HIS A 76 -3.07 -8.25 -9.98
CA HIS A 76 -2.43 -8.20 -8.67
C HIS A 76 -1.58 -9.44 -8.36
N ASN A 77 -0.91 -9.98 -9.36
CA ASN A 77 -0.05 -11.14 -9.23
C ASN A 77 1.42 -10.72 -9.30
N ALA A 78 2.05 -10.57 -8.15
CA ALA A 78 3.44 -10.13 -8.00
C ALA A 78 4.42 -11.32 -8.17
N VAL A 79 4.43 -11.94 -9.34
CA VAL A 79 5.20 -13.15 -9.61
C VAL A 79 6.02 -13.01 -10.88
N TYR A 80 7.28 -13.43 -10.81
CA TYR A 80 8.18 -13.55 -11.95
C TYR A 80 8.46 -15.01 -12.28
N GLU A 81 8.28 -15.38 -13.54
CA GLU A 81 8.79 -16.62 -14.08
C GLU A 81 10.30 -16.49 -14.33
N ILE A 82 11.03 -17.52 -13.98
CA ILE A 82 12.49 -17.56 -14.06
C ILE A 82 12.91 -18.46 -15.19
N ALA A 83 13.91 -18.02 -15.97
CA ALA A 83 14.49 -18.80 -17.04
C ALA A 83 15.06 -20.16 -16.53
N GLU A 84 15.02 -21.18 -17.38
CA GLU A 84 15.50 -22.51 -17.01
C GLU A 84 16.99 -22.53 -16.64
N ASP A 85 17.79 -21.67 -17.24
CA ASP A 85 19.23 -21.51 -16.99
C ASP A 85 19.54 -20.52 -15.86
N ALA A 86 18.52 -20.03 -15.13
CA ALA A 86 18.73 -19.13 -14.00
C ALA A 86 19.64 -19.75 -12.94
N PRO A 87 20.44 -18.93 -12.23
CA PRO A 87 21.29 -19.42 -11.15
C PRO A 87 20.52 -20.20 -10.08
N GLN A 88 21.17 -21.18 -9.50
CA GLN A 88 20.58 -22.10 -8.53
C GLN A 88 19.97 -21.36 -7.33
N TRP A 89 20.61 -20.28 -6.85
CA TRP A 89 20.10 -19.51 -5.73
C TRP A 89 18.72 -18.86 -6.00
N ILE A 90 18.43 -18.52 -7.26
CA ILE A 90 17.10 -17.99 -7.65
C ILE A 90 16.05 -19.10 -7.61
N LYS A 91 16.42 -20.30 -8.07
CA LYS A 91 15.51 -21.45 -8.10
C LYS A 91 15.21 -22.01 -6.71
N GLU A 92 16.23 -22.12 -5.87
CA GLU A 92 16.10 -22.61 -4.50
C GLU A 92 15.52 -21.58 -3.54
N GLY A 93 15.79 -20.32 -3.83
CA GLY A 93 15.44 -19.19 -2.96
C GLY A 93 16.52 -18.85 -1.94
N VAL A 94 16.41 -17.68 -1.39
CA VAL A 94 17.33 -17.15 -0.37
C VAL A 94 16.60 -16.78 0.90
N SER A 95 17.34 -16.74 2.01
CA SER A 95 16.82 -16.36 3.32
C SER A 95 17.67 -15.26 3.92
N TRP A 96 17.07 -14.11 4.12
CA TRP A 96 17.68 -12.99 4.86
C TRP A 96 16.60 -12.05 5.41
N LYS A 97 16.99 -11.24 6.38
CA LYS A 97 16.17 -10.13 6.90
C LYS A 97 17.04 -8.88 6.96
N TYR A 98 16.51 -7.78 6.49
CA TYR A 98 17.10 -6.46 6.60
C TYR A 98 16.27 -5.60 7.53
N ALA A 99 16.91 -4.97 8.51
CA ALA A 99 16.28 -4.03 9.42
C ALA A 99 16.46 -2.62 8.88
N GLU A 100 15.37 -1.96 8.52
CA GLU A 100 15.38 -0.56 8.10
C GLU A 100 15.82 0.37 9.25
N ALA A 101 16.08 1.64 8.96
CA ALA A 101 16.71 2.56 9.90
C ALA A 101 15.96 2.73 11.23
N ARG A 102 14.63 2.54 11.22
CA ARG A 102 13.76 2.68 12.39
C ARG A 102 13.05 1.38 12.76
N SER A 103 13.61 0.27 12.33
CA SER A 103 12.99 -1.03 12.50
C SER A 103 12.92 -1.48 13.96
N TRP A 104 11.99 -2.38 14.21
CA TRP A 104 12.04 -3.24 15.39
C TRP A 104 13.28 -4.14 15.32
N PRO A 105 14.01 -4.37 16.43
CA PRO A 105 15.17 -5.23 16.41
C PRO A 105 14.87 -6.64 15.91
N LEU A 106 15.72 -7.18 15.01
CA LEU A 106 15.52 -8.49 14.38
C LEU A 106 15.44 -9.65 15.37
N GLU A 107 16.09 -9.51 16.52
CA GLU A 107 16.15 -10.54 17.56
C GLU A 107 14.94 -10.52 18.50
N LYS A 108 14.08 -9.52 18.37
CA LYS A 108 12.96 -9.33 19.31
C LYS A 108 11.64 -9.44 18.55
N GLU A 109 11.06 -10.61 18.55
CA GLU A 109 9.65 -10.76 18.17
C GLU A 109 8.76 -10.33 19.33
N LYS A 110 7.82 -9.44 19.07
CA LYS A 110 6.72 -9.21 19.98
C LYS A 110 5.54 -10.12 19.66
N PRO A 111 4.84 -10.62 20.67
CA PRO A 111 3.55 -11.24 20.46
C PRO A 111 2.61 -10.23 19.76
N PHE A 112 1.79 -10.75 18.86
CA PHE A 112 0.76 -9.93 18.23
C PHE A 112 -0.20 -9.40 19.31
N GLY A 113 -0.60 -8.14 19.20
CA GLY A 113 -1.47 -7.47 20.17
C GLY A 113 -0.71 -6.62 21.19
N GLU A 114 0.59 -6.81 21.34
CA GLU A 114 1.46 -5.84 21.97
C GLU A 114 1.89 -4.79 20.94
N GLU A 115 2.49 -3.70 21.40
CA GLU A 115 3.01 -2.68 20.49
C GLU A 115 3.94 -3.28 19.44
N VAL A 116 3.51 -3.24 18.20
CA VAL A 116 4.17 -3.89 17.06
C VAL A 116 5.04 -2.93 16.25
N TYR A 117 5.43 -1.81 16.83
CA TYR A 117 6.12 -0.74 16.14
C TYR A 117 7.54 -0.59 16.64
N GLY A 118 8.40 -0.11 15.77
CA GLY A 118 9.79 0.14 16.12
C GLY A 118 9.95 1.03 17.35
N PRO A 119 11.10 0.94 18.06
CA PRO A 119 11.31 1.61 19.34
C PRO A 119 11.12 3.13 19.30
N SER A 120 11.34 3.74 18.15
CA SER A 120 11.21 5.18 17.94
C SER A 120 9.78 5.66 17.76
N ARG A 121 8.81 4.76 17.72
CA ARG A 121 7.41 5.06 17.42
C ARG A 121 6.43 4.68 18.52
N SER A 122 6.90 4.52 19.74
CA SER A 122 6.09 4.05 20.86
C SER A 122 4.81 4.84 21.10
N LEU A 123 4.70 6.05 20.60
CA LEU A 123 3.53 6.91 20.77
C LEU A 123 2.59 6.93 19.56
N ALA A 124 3.12 6.61 18.41
CA ALA A 124 2.36 6.58 17.16
C ALA A 124 1.54 5.33 17.03
N THR A 125 1.74 4.49 17.90
CA THR A 125 1.64 3.08 17.83
C THR A 125 0.27 2.50 17.66
N GLN A 126 -0.69 3.29 17.60
CA GLN A 126 -2.06 2.79 17.48
C GLN A 126 -2.58 2.85 16.06
N THR A 127 -1.75 3.26 15.14
CA THR A 127 -2.13 3.30 13.75
C THR A 127 -1.49 2.14 13.00
N GLN A 128 -2.28 1.45 12.25
CA GLN A 128 -1.95 0.26 11.46
C GLN A 128 -1.05 0.55 10.24
N PHE A 129 -0.52 1.76 10.13
CA PHE A 129 0.14 2.28 8.94
C PHE A 129 1.63 2.50 9.15
N TYR A 130 2.23 1.80 10.08
CA TYR A 130 3.65 1.91 10.31
C TYR A 130 4.41 0.75 9.69
N GLY A 131 5.58 1.10 9.23
CA GLY A 131 6.48 0.16 8.64
C GLY A 131 6.19 -0.09 7.17
N ASN A 132 6.99 -0.90 6.58
CA ASN A 132 6.83 -1.38 5.21
C ASN A 132 5.67 -2.38 5.14
N ALA A 133 4.47 -1.88 5.42
CA ALA A 133 3.26 -2.67 5.50
C ALA A 133 2.69 -3.01 4.13
N LEU A 134 3.27 -2.47 3.06
CA LEU A 134 2.90 -2.70 1.68
C LEU A 134 3.92 -3.60 0.99
N ASN A 135 3.85 -3.70 -0.31
CA ASN A 135 4.74 -4.59 -1.04
C ASN A 135 6.12 -3.98 -1.26
N VAL A 136 7.07 -4.86 -1.42
CA VAL A 136 8.35 -4.56 -2.04
C VAL A 136 8.29 -4.93 -3.52
N SER A 137 9.08 -4.27 -4.36
CA SER A 137 9.30 -4.70 -5.73
C SER A 137 10.68 -5.34 -5.86
N ALA A 138 10.80 -6.34 -6.73
CA ALA A 138 12.06 -7.04 -6.96
C ALA A 138 12.33 -7.12 -8.46
N VAL A 139 13.34 -6.39 -8.93
CA VAL A 139 13.66 -6.22 -10.35
C VAL A 139 15.16 -6.20 -10.53
N ASP A 140 15.66 -6.90 -11.54
CA ASP A 140 17.08 -6.92 -11.93
C ASP A 140 18.05 -7.23 -10.77
N GLY A 141 17.66 -8.17 -9.90
CA GLY A 141 18.51 -8.56 -8.76
C GLY A 141 18.48 -7.55 -7.59
N ILE A 142 17.61 -6.56 -7.63
CA ILE A 142 17.45 -5.53 -6.61
C ILE A 142 16.05 -5.60 -6.01
N VAL A 143 15.96 -5.54 -4.69
CA VAL A 143 14.69 -5.38 -3.96
C VAL A 143 14.55 -3.93 -3.54
N PHE A 144 13.48 -3.29 -3.97
CA PHE A 144 13.14 -1.92 -3.61
C PHE A 144 12.03 -1.90 -2.56
N ALA A 145 12.22 -1.07 -1.54
CA ALA A 145 11.24 -0.85 -0.48
C ALA A 145 11.11 0.64 -0.20
N GLU A 146 9.89 1.12 -0.07
CA GLU A 146 9.61 2.42 0.51
C GLU A 146 8.99 2.22 1.89
N SER A 147 9.40 3.07 2.83
CA SER A 147 9.02 2.93 4.22
C SER A 147 8.59 4.27 4.80
N ASP A 148 7.67 4.22 5.75
CA ASP A 148 7.27 5.41 6.51
C ASP A 148 8.33 5.83 7.55
N ASP A 149 9.49 5.16 7.58
CA ASP A 149 10.68 5.59 8.30
C ASP A 149 11.44 6.73 7.62
N MET A 150 10.93 7.26 6.50
CA MET A 150 11.42 8.39 5.70
C MET A 150 12.43 8.03 4.59
N PHE A 151 12.73 6.77 4.40
CA PHE A 151 13.73 6.34 3.44
C PHE A 151 13.12 5.46 2.35
N VAL A 152 13.78 5.45 1.21
CA VAL A 152 13.60 4.45 0.16
C VAL A 152 14.87 3.62 0.11
N TYR A 153 14.74 2.32 0.03
CA TYR A 153 15.84 1.36 0.10
C TYR A 153 15.95 0.56 -1.20
N ALA A 154 17.19 0.28 -1.60
CA ALA A 154 17.53 -0.74 -2.58
C ALA A 154 18.46 -1.77 -1.95
N LEU A 155 18.07 -3.03 -1.97
CA LEU A 155 18.79 -4.13 -1.37
C LEU A 155 19.18 -5.14 -2.44
N ASN A 156 20.34 -5.77 -2.29
CA ASN A 156 20.73 -6.88 -3.14
C ASN A 156 19.80 -8.08 -2.90
N ALA A 157 19.10 -8.54 -3.91
CA ALA A 157 18.09 -9.58 -3.80
C ALA A 157 18.63 -10.92 -3.28
N LYS A 158 19.91 -11.25 -3.56
CA LYS A 158 20.55 -12.48 -3.11
C LYS A 158 20.98 -12.42 -1.66
N THR A 159 21.52 -11.28 -1.22
CA THR A 159 22.26 -11.17 0.05
C THR A 159 21.57 -10.33 1.11
N GLY A 160 20.57 -9.53 0.73
CA GLY A 160 19.94 -8.54 1.60
C GLY A 160 20.81 -7.34 1.95
N LYS A 161 22.00 -7.21 1.36
CA LYS A 161 22.88 -6.07 1.63
C LYS A 161 22.31 -4.80 1.02
N LEU A 162 22.46 -3.68 1.75
CA LEU A 162 22.09 -2.37 1.26
C LEU A 162 22.96 -1.99 0.06
N ILE A 163 22.31 -1.63 -1.05
CA ILE A 163 22.96 -1.04 -2.22
C ILE A 163 22.94 0.48 -2.05
N TRP A 164 21.76 1.03 -1.84
CA TRP A 164 21.59 2.45 -1.53
C TRP A 164 20.32 2.68 -0.70
N ARG A 165 20.27 3.78 -0.01
CA ARG A 165 19.04 4.38 0.52
C ARG A 165 19.06 5.87 0.30
N THR A 166 17.89 6.48 0.16
CA THR A 166 17.76 7.93 0.01
C THR A 166 18.05 8.64 1.34
N SER A 167 18.27 9.95 1.28
CA SER A 167 18.09 10.80 2.45
C SER A 167 16.60 10.92 2.80
N PRO A 168 16.25 11.29 4.05
CA PRO A 168 14.87 11.52 4.41
C PRO A 168 14.24 12.64 3.57
N ILE A 169 13.16 12.32 2.85
CA ILE A 169 12.51 13.28 1.95
C ILE A 169 11.10 13.60 2.38
N SER A 170 10.38 12.57 2.80
CA SER A 170 9.03 12.66 3.27
C SER A 170 8.89 11.75 4.48
N ASN A 171 7.92 12.01 5.28
CA ASN A 171 7.68 11.24 6.48
C ASN A 171 6.61 10.16 6.31
N ASN A 172 6.19 9.89 5.11
CA ASN A 172 5.21 8.88 4.83
C ASN A 172 5.36 8.34 3.42
N TYR A 173 5.98 7.19 3.30
CA TYR A 173 6.05 6.39 2.10
C TYR A 173 5.20 5.13 2.32
N MET A 174 4.07 5.03 1.64
CA MET A 174 3.11 3.95 1.85
C MET A 174 2.74 3.20 0.57
N GLY A 175 3.35 3.56 -0.55
CA GLY A 175 3.15 2.86 -1.81
C GLY A 175 4.00 1.59 -1.91
N THR A 176 4.01 1.04 -3.09
CA THR A 176 4.98 0.04 -3.54
C THR A 176 5.86 0.68 -4.59
N PRO A 177 7.19 0.58 -4.52
CA PRO A 177 8.03 1.14 -5.57
C PRO A 177 7.65 0.60 -6.94
N LEU A 178 7.39 1.49 -7.89
CA LEU A 178 7.18 1.14 -9.28
C LEU A 178 8.51 1.21 -10.01
N VAL A 179 8.87 0.17 -10.75
CA VAL A 179 10.12 0.12 -11.51
C VAL A 179 9.82 0.03 -12.98
N ALA A 180 10.32 0.99 -13.75
CA ALA A 180 10.22 0.98 -15.22
C ALA A 180 11.51 1.50 -15.84
N GLY A 181 12.12 0.70 -16.69
CA GLY A 181 13.42 1.00 -17.29
C GLY A 181 14.51 1.21 -16.22
N ASP A 182 15.20 2.33 -16.28
CA ASP A 182 16.24 2.71 -15.31
C ASP A 182 15.71 3.59 -14.15
N GLN A 183 14.40 3.68 -13.98
CA GLN A 183 13.77 4.53 -12.97
C GLN A 183 13.01 3.72 -11.91
N VAL A 184 13.03 4.25 -10.70
CA VAL A 184 12.16 3.81 -9.60
C VAL A 184 11.27 4.99 -9.23
N PHE A 185 9.97 4.79 -9.29
CA PHE A 185 8.98 5.79 -8.91
C PHE A 185 8.44 5.45 -7.54
N VAL A 186 8.49 6.42 -6.64
CA VAL A 186 7.98 6.31 -5.27
C VAL A 186 7.03 7.44 -4.96
N THR A 187 6.06 7.17 -4.11
CA THR A 187 5.05 8.16 -3.75
C THR A 187 5.26 8.67 -2.34
N ALA A 188 5.11 9.96 -2.17
CA ALA A 188 5.38 10.63 -0.93
C ALA A 188 4.12 11.33 -0.40
N GLY A 189 3.82 11.11 0.87
CA GLY A 189 2.82 11.86 1.62
C GLY A 189 3.47 12.76 2.64
N SER A 190 2.93 13.96 2.84
CA SER A 190 3.38 14.84 3.91
C SER A 190 2.59 14.61 5.19
N VAL A 191 3.18 15.01 6.31
CA VAL A 191 2.55 14.97 7.63
C VAL A 191 1.38 15.94 7.80
N ALA A 192 1.17 16.83 6.86
CA ALA A 192 -0.04 17.68 6.85
C ALA A 192 -1.33 16.86 6.68
N PHE A 193 -1.17 15.58 6.47
CA PHE A 193 -2.22 14.59 6.61
C PHE A 193 -2.79 14.63 8.02
N THR A 194 -4.08 14.90 8.12
CA THR A 194 -4.80 15.28 9.34
C THR A 194 -5.06 14.15 10.33
N PHE A 195 -4.26 13.10 10.34
CA PHE A 195 -4.38 12.07 11.37
C PHE A 195 -3.63 12.46 12.65
N HIS A 196 -4.00 11.86 13.76
CA HIS A 196 -3.30 11.92 15.06
C HIS A 196 -1.78 11.71 14.95
N GLN A 197 -1.33 11.16 13.86
CA GLN A 197 0.06 10.98 13.47
C GLN A 197 0.86 12.29 13.48
N THR A 198 0.25 13.42 13.11
CA THR A 198 0.96 14.71 13.09
C THR A 198 1.50 15.08 14.48
N VAL A 199 0.75 14.79 15.53
CA VAL A 199 1.16 15.06 16.91
C VAL A 199 2.26 14.11 17.37
N VAL A 200 2.29 12.93 16.82
CA VAL A 200 3.22 11.88 17.18
C VAL A 200 4.56 12.10 16.51
N TYR A 201 4.56 12.39 15.24
CA TYR A 201 5.76 12.73 14.50
C TYR A 201 6.43 14.00 15.04
N SER A 202 5.68 14.93 15.64
CA SER A 202 6.23 16.13 16.26
C SER A 202 7.17 15.84 17.44
N LYS A 203 7.17 14.63 17.94
CA LYS A 203 8.08 14.18 19.02
C LYS A 203 9.19 13.25 18.53
N ASP A 204 9.27 13.05 17.24
CA ASP A 204 10.22 12.15 16.60
C ASP A 204 11.58 12.84 16.36
N PRO A 205 12.71 12.19 16.61
CA PRO A 205 14.04 12.76 16.33
C PRO A 205 14.27 13.08 14.85
N TYR A 206 13.46 12.54 13.95
CA TYR A 206 13.49 12.89 12.52
C TYR A 206 12.64 14.12 12.17
N GLU A 207 12.01 14.75 13.12
CA GLU A 207 11.28 16.01 12.92
C GLU A 207 12.17 17.12 12.36
N SER A 208 13.48 17.05 12.58
CA SER A 208 14.45 17.93 11.96
C SER A 208 14.41 17.90 10.44
N ALA A 209 14.07 16.76 9.84
CA ALA A 209 13.88 16.66 8.38
C ALA A 209 12.65 17.46 7.91
N ARG A 210 11.61 17.55 8.73
CA ARG A 210 10.42 18.37 8.46
C ARG A 210 10.65 19.84 8.73
N GLY A 211 11.31 20.16 9.85
CA GLY A 211 11.68 21.53 10.21
C GLY A 211 12.57 22.19 9.17
N ALA A 212 13.28 21.40 8.36
CA ALA A 212 14.02 21.88 7.20
C ALA A 212 13.14 22.15 5.96
N GLY A 213 11.82 22.02 6.04
CA GLY A 213 10.90 22.23 4.92
C GLY A 213 10.92 21.14 3.87
N VAL A 214 11.24 19.92 4.27
CA VAL A 214 11.53 18.78 3.40
C VAL A 214 10.41 17.74 3.34
N SER A 215 9.20 18.13 3.58
CA SER A 215 8.05 17.23 3.48
C SER A 215 7.30 17.51 2.20
N TYR A 216 7.33 16.58 1.26
CA TYR A 216 6.61 16.66 0.01
C TYR A 216 5.43 15.70 -0.04
N ASN A 217 4.38 16.15 -0.71
CA ASN A 217 3.43 15.26 -1.32
C ASN A 217 3.78 15.14 -2.79
N GLY A 218 3.74 13.95 -3.34
CA GLY A 218 3.92 13.81 -4.77
C GLY A 218 4.51 12.49 -5.22
N LEU A 219 5.00 12.53 -6.44
CA LEU A 219 5.69 11.44 -7.11
C LEU A 219 7.16 11.82 -7.27
N ILE A 220 8.03 10.88 -6.97
CA ILE A 220 9.48 11.05 -7.04
C ILE A 220 10.03 9.99 -7.99
N SER A 221 10.86 10.39 -8.95
CA SER A 221 11.64 9.48 -9.76
C SER A 221 13.08 9.44 -9.27
N LEU A 222 13.56 8.21 -9.08
CA LEU A 222 14.93 7.91 -8.68
C LEU A 222 15.62 7.10 -9.78
N ASP A 223 16.92 7.29 -9.93
CA ASP A 223 17.76 6.39 -10.72
C ASP A 223 17.83 5.02 -10.02
N LYS A 224 17.52 3.97 -10.73
CA LYS A 224 17.42 2.60 -10.20
C LYS A 224 18.72 2.09 -9.57
N LYS A 225 19.86 2.42 -10.14
CA LYS A 225 21.18 1.91 -9.72
C LYS A 225 21.76 2.72 -8.56
N THR A 226 21.53 4.02 -8.56
CA THR A 226 22.21 4.94 -7.63
C THR A 226 21.31 5.56 -6.57
N GLY A 227 19.99 5.49 -6.74
CA GLY A 227 19.01 6.17 -5.88
C GLY A 227 19.05 7.71 -5.98
N LYS A 228 19.76 8.27 -6.95
CA LYS A 228 19.77 9.72 -7.20
C LYS A 228 18.41 10.18 -7.72
N PHE A 229 18.04 11.41 -7.35
CA PHE A 229 16.81 12.00 -7.85
C PHE A 229 16.93 12.38 -9.32
N ASN A 230 15.98 11.90 -10.13
CA ASN A 230 15.80 12.39 -11.48
C ASN A 230 14.92 13.64 -11.48
N TRP A 231 13.75 13.55 -10.82
CA TRP A 231 12.79 14.65 -10.70
C TRP A 231 11.77 14.38 -9.57
N ILE A 232 11.07 15.42 -9.17
CA ILE A 232 9.94 15.38 -8.23
C ILE A 232 8.75 16.11 -8.85
N PHE A 233 7.60 15.46 -8.85
CA PHE A 233 6.32 16.07 -9.20
C PHE A 233 5.52 16.31 -7.91
N ALA A 234 5.44 17.57 -7.48
CA ALA A 234 4.76 17.95 -6.25
C ALA A 234 3.24 18.05 -6.46
N THR A 235 2.46 17.55 -5.50
CA THR A 235 0.99 17.60 -5.49
C THR A 235 0.46 18.37 -4.29
N LYS A 236 -0.78 18.84 -4.37
CA LYS A 236 -1.44 19.54 -3.23
C LYS A 236 -1.90 18.57 -2.14
N GLY A 237 -2.26 17.35 -2.49
CA GLY A 237 -2.68 16.30 -1.57
C GLY A 237 -1.60 15.24 -1.44
N GLU A 238 -1.64 14.50 -0.35
CA GLU A 238 -0.77 13.35 -0.13
C GLU A 238 -0.94 12.32 -1.23
N VAL A 239 0.14 11.62 -1.57
CA VAL A 239 0.14 10.48 -2.47
C VAL A 239 0.62 9.28 -1.67
N MET A 240 -0.32 8.45 -1.24
CA MET A 240 -0.06 7.21 -0.52
C MET A 240 -0.32 5.98 -1.39
N THR A 241 -0.74 6.21 -2.62
CA THR A 241 -1.06 5.17 -3.59
C THR A 241 0.19 4.71 -4.31
N THR A 242 0.27 3.42 -4.60
CA THR A 242 1.26 2.93 -5.57
C THR A 242 0.92 3.51 -6.94
N PRO A 243 1.89 4.06 -7.67
CA PRO A 243 1.66 4.51 -9.02
C PRO A 243 1.43 3.32 -9.97
N SER A 244 0.85 3.56 -11.13
CA SER A 244 0.89 2.63 -12.25
C SER A 244 1.58 3.25 -13.46
N TYR A 245 2.08 2.39 -14.34
CA TYR A 245 2.84 2.82 -15.51
C TYR A 245 2.34 2.13 -16.78
N ASN A 246 2.28 2.88 -17.84
CA ASN A 246 2.13 2.35 -19.18
C ASN A 246 2.77 3.27 -20.21
N ASP A 247 3.61 2.71 -21.04
CA ASP A 247 4.19 3.37 -22.23
C ASP A 247 4.66 4.80 -21.97
N GLY A 248 5.59 4.98 -21.02
CA GLY A 248 6.18 6.28 -20.69
C GLY A 248 5.29 7.19 -19.85
N THR A 249 4.12 6.74 -19.41
CA THR A 249 3.21 7.53 -18.58
C THR A 249 3.05 6.89 -17.19
N VAL A 250 3.25 7.70 -16.15
CA VAL A 250 2.98 7.31 -14.76
C VAL A 250 1.67 7.94 -14.29
N TYR A 251 0.82 7.13 -13.67
CA TYR A 251 -0.47 7.56 -13.12
C TYR A 251 -0.44 7.51 -11.60
N ILE A 252 -0.91 8.58 -10.95
CA ILE A 252 -1.07 8.68 -9.50
C ILE A 252 -2.43 9.26 -9.13
N SER A 253 -2.89 8.95 -7.93
CA SER A 253 -4.08 9.55 -7.32
C SER A 253 -3.74 10.12 -5.95
N THR A 254 -4.45 11.16 -5.53
CA THR A 254 -4.14 11.91 -4.31
C THR A 254 -5.27 11.85 -3.29
N GLY A 255 -4.95 12.12 -2.03
CA GLY A 255 -5.93 12.28 -0.97
C GLY A 255 -6.89 13.45 -1.16
N THR A 256 -6.60 14.39 -2.08
CA THR A 256 -7.53 15.45 -2.48
C THR A 256 -8.44 15.05 -3.64
N GLY A 257 -8.35 13.80 -4.11
CA GLY A 257 -9.22 13.27 -5.18
C GLY A 257 -8.82 13.65 -6.59
N THR A 258 -7.60 14.14 -6.78
CA THR A 258 -7.07 14.45 -8.11
C THR A 258 -6.25 13.27 -8.63
N VAL A 259 -6.50 12.89 -9.88
CA VAL A 259 -5.73 11.90 -10.63
C VAL A 259 -4.84 12.63 -11.63
N TYR A 260 -3.59 12.19 -11.75
CA TYR A 260 -2.61 12.76 -12.65
C TYR A 260 -2.05 11.70 -13.58
N ALA A 261 -1.76 12.09 -14.82
CA ALA A 261 -0.83 11.40 -15.72
C ALA A 261 0.42 12.26 -15.88
N ILE A 262 1.56 11.65 -15.73
CA ILE A 262 2.87 12.32 -15.67
C ILE A 262 3.78 11.59 -16.65
N ASP A 263 4.51 12.36 -17.47
CA ASP A 263 5.54 11.83 -18.33
C ASP A 263 6.70 11.27 -17.50
N ALA A 264 7.00 10.00 -17.69
CA ALA A 264 7.95 9.27 -16.86
C ALA A 264 9.40 9.78 -16.99
N GLU A 265 9.77 10.27 -18.18
CA GLU A 265 11.13 10.76 -18.42
C GLU A 265 11.34 12.15 -17.84
N SER A 266 10.43 13.06 -18.11
CA SER A 266 10.58 14.47 -17.77
C SER A 266 9.95 14.89 -16.43
N GLY A 267 9.04 14.08 -15.85
CA GLY A 267 8.24 14.45 -14.68
C GLY A 267 7.16 15.50 -14.97
N LYS A 268 6.91 15.84 -16.24
CA LYS A 268 5.90 16.83 -16.60
C LYS A 268 4.49 16.24 -16.61
N MET A 269 3.53 17.02 -16.12
CA MET A 269 2.12 16.65 -16.17
C MET A 269 1.62 16.59 -17.61
N ILE A 270 1.02 15.46 -17.98
CA ILE A 270 0.32 15.27 -19.24
C ILE A 270 -1.13 15.76 -19.09
N TRP A 271 -1.82 15.25 -18.08
CA TRP A 271 -3.16 15.68 -17.71
C TRP A 271 -3.43 15.49 -16.22
N LYS A 272 -4.48 16.15 -15.74
CA LYS A 272 -5.08 15.92 -14.44
C LYS A 272 -6.59 15.95 -14.50
N ASN A 273 -7.25 15.20 -13.60
CA ASN A 273 -8.69 15.27 -13.40
C ASN A 273 -8.99 15.27 -11.89
N ASP A 274 -9.79 16.24 -11.45
CA ASP A 274 -10.26 16.34 -10.08
C ASP A 274 -11.64 15.67 -9.97
N LEU A 275 -11.67 14.50 -9.34
CA LEU A 275 -12.88 13.71 -9.12
C LEU A 275 -13.63 14.15 -7.85
N GLY A 276 -13.02 15.00 -7.03
CA GLY A 276 -13.61 15.59 -5.84
C GLY A 276 -13.95 14.58 -4.74
N GLY A 277 -13.20 13.52 -4.63
CA GLY A 277 -13.25 12.53 -3.54
C GLY A 277 -11.94 12.50 -2.79
N MET A 278 -11.61 11.33 -2.25
CA MET A 278 -10.32 11.03 -1.63
C MET A 278 -9.84 9.66 -2.09
N ALA A 279 -8.68 9.59 -2.70
CA ALA A 279 -8.02 8.33 -3.04
C ALA A 279 -6.79 8.15 -2.14
N ASN A 280 -7.00 7.77 -0.88
CA ASN A 280 -5.91 7.65 0.08
C ASN A 280 -4.92 6.53 -0.30
N MET A 281 -5.45 5.33 -0.55
CA MET A 281 -4.66 4.14 -0.87
C MET A 281 -5.25 3.32 -2.03
N SER A 282 -6.25 3.85 -2.73
CA SER A 282 -6.75 3.23 -3.94
C SER A 282 -5.81 3.55 -5.10
N ASN A 283 -4.99 2.58 -5.45
CA ASN A 283 -4.03 2.73 -6.53
C ASN A 283 -4.76 2.89 -7.87
N PRO A 284 -4.30 3.79 -8.76
CA PRO A 284 -4.76 3.77 -10.12
C PRO A 284 -4.29 2.47 -10.81
N VAL A 285 -5.19 1.77 -11.47
CA VAL A 285 -4.90 0.52 -12.17
C VAL A 285 -5.05 0.74 -13.65
N TYR A 286 -3.96 0.64 -14.40
CA TYR A 286 -4.02 0.70 -15.86
C TYR A 286 -4.43 -0.65 -16.43
N TYR A 287 -5.45 -0.67 -17.29
CA TYR A 287 -5.89 -1.85 -18.03
C TYR A 287 -6.51 -1.42 -19.36
N GLU A 288 -5.96 -1.92 -20.48
CA GLU A 288 -6.47 -1.71 -21.84
C GLU A 288 -6.86 -0.27 -22.17
N GLY A 289 -5.95 0.69 -21.92
CA GLY A 289 -6.16 2.11 -22.25
C GLY A 289 -7.03 2.88 -21.26
N ASN A 290 -7.38 2.28 -20.14
CA ASN A 290 -8.19 2.90 -19.09
C ASN A 290 -7.49 2.84 -17.74
N ILE A 291 -7.83 3.78 -16.86
CA ILE A 291 -7.43 3.82 -15.46
C ILE A 291 -8.64 3.55 -14.58
N TYR A 292 -8.51 2.57 -13.70
CA TYR A 292 -9.53 2.21 -12.72
C TYR A 292 -9.04 2.53 -11.31
N LEU A 293 -9.90 3.15 -10.51
CA LEU A 293 -9.62 3.47 -9.11
C LEU A 293 -10.91 3.66 -8.33
N SER A 294 -10.81 3.70 -7.01
CA SER A 294 -11.94 4.03 -6.15
C SER A 294 -11.67 5.27 -5.31
N MET A 295 -12.75 5.93 -4.87
CA MET A 295 -12.69 7.13 -4.04
C MET A 295 -13.48 6.93 -2.76
N ALA A 296 -12.97 7.49 -1.65
CA ALA A 296 -13.73 7.74 -0.44
C ALA A 296 -14.50 9.06 -0.55
N VAL A 297 -15.42 9.31 0.38
CA VAL A 297 -16.30 10.49 0.45
C VAL A 297 -17.34 10.50 -0.67
N LYS A 298 -16.93 10.51 -1.90
CA LYS A 298 -17.75 10.18 -3.08
C LYS A 298 -17.44 8.72 -3.43
N SER A 299 -18.11 7.79 -2.78
CA SER A 299 -17.83 6.35 -2.80
C SER A 299 -18.17 5.69 -4.14
N TYR A 300 -17.39 6.02 -5.16
CA TYR A 300 -17.50 5.47 -6.51
C TYR A 300 -16.24 4.70 -6.88
N VAL A 301 -16.44 3.68 -7.73
CA VAL A 301 -15.40 3.14 -8.60
C VAL A 301 -15.46 3.93 -9.90
N TYR A 302 -14.32 4.32 -10.42
CA TYR A 302 -14.20 5.12 -11.65
C TYR A 302 -13.43 4.35 -12.71
N SER A 303 -13.82 4.54 -13.98
CA SER A 303 -13.00 4.29 -15.15
C SER A 303 -12.73 5.62 -15.85
N LEU A 304 -11.46 5.88 -16.12
CA LEU A 304 -11.00 7.05 -16.86
C LEU A 304 -10.27 6.60 -18.12
N ASP A 305 -10.42 7.34 -19.20
CA ASP A 305 -9.57 7.21 -20.37
C ASP A 305 -8.12 7.57 -20.02
N ALA A 306 -7.19 6.67 -20.23
CA ALA A 306 -5.80 6.85 -19.82
C ALA A 306 -5.06 7.96 -20.55
N LYS A 307 -5.47 8.30 -21.77
CA LYS A 307 -4.83 9.36 -22.59
C LYS A 307 -5.30 10.76 -22.20
N THR A 308 -6.56 10.89 -21.79
CA THR A 308 -7.20 12.19 -21.61
C THR A 308 -7.63 12.48 -20.17
N GLY A 309 -7.66 11.46 -19.32
CA GLY A 309 -8.17 11.56 -17.96
C GLY A 309 -9.69 11.75 -17.84
N LYS A 310 -10.44 11.70 -18.94
CA LYS A 310 -11.90 11.83 -18.92
C LYS A 310 -12.54 10.61 -18.27
N VAL A 311 -13.58 10.84 -17.46
CA VAL A 311 -14.36 9.76 -16.87
C VAL A 311 -15.18 9.07 -17.95
N ASN A 312 -14.98 7.77 -18.13
CA ASN A 312 -15.80 6.93 -19.00
C ASN A 312 -17.09 6.55 -18.27
N TRP A 313 -16.94 6.05 -17.04
CA TRP A 313 -18.07 5.70 -16.19
C TRP A 313 -17.68 5.78 -14.70
N LYS A 314 -18.68 5.74 -13.84
CA LYS A 314 -18.56 5.58 -12.39
C LYS A 314 -19.63 4.65 -11.86
N GLY A 315 -19.26 3.75 -10.94
CA GLY A 315 -20.14 2.76 -10.33
C GLY A 315 -20.22 2.93 -8.82
N GLU A 316 -21.40 2.71 -8.26
CA GLU A 316 -21.64 2.80 -6.81
C GLU A 316 -21.60 1.44 -6.14
N ILE A 317 -21.19 1.42 -4.86
CA ILE A 317 -21.40 0.30 -3.95
C ILE A 317 -22.25 0.81 -2.78
N PRO A 318 -23.57 0.59 -2.82
CA PRO A 318 -24.48 1.06 -1.78
C PRO A 318 -24.09 0.54 -0.39
N GLY A 319 -24.15 1.41 0.61
CA GLY A 319 -23.77 1.10 1.98
C GLY A 319 -22.27 1.16 2.27
N ALA A 320 -21.43 1.42 1.26
CA ALA A 320 -20.01 1.63 1.46
C ALA A 320 -19.76 2.79 2.44
N THR A 321 -18.80 2.60 3.32
CA THR A 321 -18.41 3.67 4.25
C THR A 321 -17.62 4.75 3.53
N ASN A 322 -17.69 5.98 4.03
CA ASN A 322 -16.97 7.12 3.45
C ASN A 322 -15.46 6.90 3.35
N THR A 323 -14.89 6.07 4.22
CA THR A 323 -13.46 5.75 4.23
C THR A 323 -13.14 4.41 3.56
N GLY A 324 -14.12 3.50 3.46
CA GLY A 324 -13.90 2.12 3.05
C GLY A 324 -13.48 1.95 1.60
N MET A 325 -13.94 2.81 0.70
CA MET A 325 -13.62 2.70 -0.73
C MET A 325 -12.32 3.40 -1.13
N GLY A 326 -11.96 4.51 -0.48
CA GLY A 326 -10.75 5.26 -0.85
C GLY A 326 -9.43 4.56 -0.55
N ASP A 327 -9.50 3.43 0.13
CA ASP A 327 -8.34 2.65 0.56
C ASP A 327 -8.29 1.24 -0.04
N VAL A 328 -9.14 0.94 -0.99
CA VAL A 328 -9.18 -0.37 -1.65
C VAL A 328 -8.99 -0.19 -3.15
N THR A 329 -7.98 -0.82 -3.68
CA THR A 329 -7.70 -0.83 -5.11
C THR A 329 -8.64 -1.81 -5.82
N PRO A 330 -9.32 -1.42 -6.90
CA PRO A 330 -10.04 -2.35 -7.76
C PRO A 330 -9.07 -3.29 -8.48
N THR A 331 -9.53 -4.50 -8.77
CA THR A 331 -8.80 -5.45 -9.60
C THR A 331 -9.51 -5.61 -10.93
N VAL A 332 -8.76 -5.65 -12.02
CA VAL A 332 -9.34 -5.72 -13.38
C VAL A 332 -8.73 -6.89 -14.13
N ALA A 333 -9.57 -7.74 -14.69
CA ALA A 333 -9.15 -8.80 -15.60
C ALA A 333 -10.33 -9.28 -16.44
N ASP A 334 -10.08 -9.83 -17.61
CA ASP A 334 -11.09 -10.39 -18.51
C ASP A 334 -12.29 -9.44 -18.71
N SER A 335 -12.02 -8.15 -18.84
CA SER A 335 -13.02 -7.06 -18.94
C SER A 335 -13.98 -6.95 -17.75
N VAL A 336 -13.58 -7.44 -16.56
CA VAL A 336 -14.35 -7.33 -15.32
C VAL A 336 -13.57 -6.56 -14.28
N VAL A 337 -14.19 -5.53 -13.69
CA VAL A 337 -13.68 -4.80 -12.54
C VAL A 337 -14.29 -5.37 -11.27
N VAL A 338 -13.45 -5.85 -10.36
CA VAL A 338 -13.89 -6.36 -9.05
C VAL A 338 -13.49 -5.41 -7.95
N MET A 339 -14.45 -5.06 -7.11
CA MET A 339 -14.25 -4.22 -5.94
C MET A 339 -14.79 -4.89 -4.68
N ASN A 340 -13.99 -4.90 -3.62
CA ASN A 340 -14.35 -5.45 -2.32
C ASN A 340 -14.29 -4.35 -1.26
N THR A 341 -15.38 -4.07 -0.58
CA THR A 341 -15.46 -2.99 0.43
C THR A 341 -16.27 -3.41 1.65
N VAL A 342 -16.09 -2.70 2.75
CA VAL A 342 -16.91 -2.83 3.94
C VAL A 342 -18.11 -1.89 3.86
N ILE A 343 -19.26 -2.39 4.30
CA ILE A 343 -20.55 -1.73 4.20
C ILE A 343 -21.32 -1.81 5.53
N ASP A 344 -22.35 -1.00 5.66
CA ASP A 344 -23.39 -1.08 6.70
C ASP A 344 -22.83 -1.17 8.12
N PRO A 345 -22.06 -0.18 8.61
CA PRO A 345 -21.60 -0.17 9.99
C PRO A 345 -22.79 -0.13 10.94
N LYS A 346 -22.77 -1.02 11.93
CA LYS A 346 -23.81 -1.10 12.97
C LYS A 346 -23.18 -1.37 14.32
N THR A 347 -23.76 -0.78 15.36
CA THR A 347 -23.44 -1.14 16.74
C THR A 347 -24.50 -2.12 17.21
N VAL A 348 -24.08 -3.29 17.69
CA VAL A 348 -24.93 -4.34 18.24
C VAL A 348 -24.52 -4.66 19.67
N TYR A 349 -25.48 -4.94 20.53
CA TYR A 349 -25.21 -5.36 21.89
C TYR A 349 -24.80 -6.84 21.90
N ASP A 350 -23.59 -7.12 22.37
CA ASP A 350 -23.07 -8.47 22.54
C ASP A 350 -23.47 -8.98 23.94
N LYS A 351 -24.43 -9.88 24.00
CA LYS A 351 -24.94 -10.44 25.27
C LYS A 351 -23.90 -11.28 26.00
N GLU A 352 -22.97 -11.89 25.29
CA GLU A 352 -21.91 -12.72 25.91
C GLU A 352 -20.84 -11.86 26.56
N LYS A 353 -20.53 -10.74 25.98
CA LYS A 353 -19.55 -9.78 26.52
C LYS A 353 -20.17 -8.74 27.45
N GLY A 354 -21.48 -8.62 27.44
CA GLY A 354 -22.18 -7.59 28.19
C GLY A 354 -21.90 -6.16 27.71
N ASP A 355 -21.48 -5.99 26.47
CA ASP A 355 -21.06 -4.70 25.92
C ASP A 355 -21.55 -4.54 24.47
N SER A 356 -21.46 -3.32 23.93
CA SER A 356 -21.79 -3.01 22.56
C SER A 356 -20.58 -3.14 21.65
N ILE A 357 -20.71 -3.93 20.60
CA ILE A 357 -19.66 -4.08 19.57
C ILE A 357 -20.09 -3.41 18.26
N SER A 358 -19.15 -2.78 17.61
CA SER A 358 -19.35 -2.31 16.26
C SER A 358 -19.09 -3.43 15.25
N THR A 359 -20.02 -3.60 14.33
CA THR A 359 -19.97 -4.63 13.28
C THR A 359 -20.11 -4.02 11.90
N MET A 360 -19.61 -4.71 10.89
CA MET A 360 -19.73 -4.34 9.48
C MET A 360 -20.01 -5.59 8.65
N ASN A 361 -20.54 -5.39 7.46
CA ASN A 361 -20.60 -6.41 6.42
C ASN A 361 -19.52 -6.09 5.37
N THR A 362 -19.14 -7.09 4.58
CA THR A 362 -18.27 -6.93 3.42
C THR A 362 -19.07 -7.23 2.17
N ARG A 363 -18.93 -6.39 1.15
CA ARG A 363 -19.58 -6.55 -0.16
C ARG A 363 -18.56 -6.57 -1.27
N VAL A 364 -18.69 -7.56 -2.14
CA VAL A 364 -17.96 -7.63 -3.40
C VAL A 364 -18.93 -7.28 -4.52
N ARG A 365 -18.49 -6.45 -5.45
CA ARG A 365 -19.24 -6.10 -6.65
C ARG A 365 -18.34 -6.18 -7.86
N ALA A 366 -18.88 -6.76 -8.93
CA ALA A 366 -18.24 -6.77 -10.23
C ALA A 366 -18.98 -5.87 -11.20
N PHE A 367 -18.20 -5.17 -12.01
CA PHE A 367 -18.67 -4.28 -13.08
C PHE A 367 -18.05 -4.73 -14.40
N ASP A 368 -18.79 -4.54 -15.48
CA ASP A 368 -18.21 -4.58 -16.81
C ASP A 368 -17.18 -3.44 -16.94
N ALA A 369 -15.97 -3.75 -17.38
CA ALA A 369 -14.88 -2.78 -17.42
C ALA A 369 -15.12 -1.66 -18.45
N VAL A 370 -15.84 -1.93 -19.53
CA VAL A 370 -16.10 -0.97 -20.59
C VAL A 370 -17.29 -0.08 -20.28
N THR A 371 -18.40 -0.68 -19.83
CA THR A 371 -19.68 0.03 -19.65
C THR A 371 -19.94 0.50 -18.23
N GLY A 372 -19.29 -0.11 -17.23
CA GLY A 372 -19.58 0.13 -15.83
C GLY A 372 -20.89 -0.53 -15.34
N GLU A 373 -21.53 -1.34 -16.15
CA GLU A 373 -22.73 -2.10 -15.76
C GLU A 373 -22.39 -3.11 -14.65
N ILE A 374 -23.28 -3.26 -13.69
CA ILE A 374 -23.11 -4.21 -12.60
C ILE A 374 -23.36 -5.61 -13.12
N LEU A 375 -22.36 -6.47 -13.10
CA LEU A 375 -22.48 -7.88 -13.46
C LEU A 375 -23.07 -8.70 -12.32
N TRP A 376 -22.55 -8.51 -11.11
CA TRP A 376 -23.06 -9.16 -9.90
C TRP A 376 -22.67 -8.41 -8.63
N THR A 377 -23.34 -8.75 -7.54
CA THR A 377 -23.07 -8.24 -6.19
C THR A 377 -23.22 -9.36 -5.19
N LYS A 378 -22.26 -9.49 -4.25
CA LYS A 378 -22.28 -10.52 -3.21
C LYS A 378 -21.90 -9.95 -1.86
N ASP A 379 -22.72 -10.20 -0.86
CA ASP A 379 -22.42 -9.93 0.54
C ASP A 379 -21.67 -11.12 1.15
N MET A 380 -20.52 -10.83 1.76
CA MET A 380 -19.58 -11.85 2.22
C MET A 380 -19.66 -12.13 3.73
N GLY A 381 -20.66 -11.59 4.39
CA GLY A 381 -20.93 -11.80 5.80
C GLY A 381 -20.57 -10.64 6.71
N ARG A 382 -21.19 -10.62 7.86
CA ARG A 382 -21.05 -9.63 8.92
C ARG A 382 -20.17 -10.15 10.05
N GLY A 383 -19.36 -9.28 10.62
CA GLY A 383 -18.52 -9.58 11.77
C GLY A 383 -18.06 -8.31 12.49
N PRO A 384 -17.16 -8.43 13.45
CA PRO A 384 -16.58 -7.29 14.15
C PRO A 384 -16.00 -6.27 13.16
N LYS A 385 -16.16 -4.99 13.45
CA LYS A 385 -15.60 -3.91 12.67
C LYS A 385 -14.07 -4.07 12.61
N PRO A 386 -13.48 -4.15 11.41
CA PRO A 386 -12.03 -4.17 11.31
C PRO A 386 -11.45 -2.81 11.70
N GLN A 387 -10.23 -2.83 12.21
CA GLN A 387 -9.57 -1.64 12.74
C GLN A 387 -9.49 -0.48 11.72
N SER A 388 -9.41 -0.81 10.44
CA SER A 388 -9.21 0.14 9.34
C SER A 388 -10.45 0.50 8.54
N PHE A 389 -11.61 -0.08 8.80
CA PHE A 389 -12.81 0.10 7.98
C PHE A 389 -12.64 -0.24 6.49
N LYS A 390 -11.72 -1.12 6.13
CA LYS A 390 -11.29 -1.35 4.76
C LYS A 390 -11.59 -2.78 4.34
N GLY A 391 -11.96 -2.96 3.07
CA GLY A 391 -12.05 -4.27 2.42
C GLY A 391 -10.68 -4.87 2.11
N GLY A 392 -10.67 -5.99 1.43
CA GLY A 392 -9.47 -6.62 0.86
C GLY A 392 -9.35 -6.35 -0.64
N VAL A 393 -8.13 -6.42 -1.15
CA VAL A 393 -7.85 -6.37 -2.59
C VAL A 393 -8.00 -7.78 -3.16
N ALA A 394 -8.60 -7.92 -4.33
CA ALA A 394 -8.77 -9.21 -4.99
C ALA A 394 -7.57 -9.55 -5.88
N LEU A 395 -7.35 -10.85 -6.10
CA LEU A 395 -6.52 -11.42 -7.14
C LEU A 395 -7.46 -12.10 -8.14
N ILE A 396 -7.27 -11.90 -9.44
CA ILE A 396 -8.04 -12.57 -10.48
C ILE A 396 -7.11 -13.43 -11.32
N ILE A 397 -7.31 -14.73 -11.31
CA ILE A 397 -6.56 -15.69 -12.13
C ILE A 397 -7.55 -16.75 -12.67
N ASP A 398 -7.43 -17.09 -13.95
CA ASP A 398 -8.20 -18.15 -14.60
C ASP A 398 -9.71 -18.10 -14.28
N LYS A 399 -10.30 -16.90 -14.45
CA LYS A 399 -11.73 -16.63 -14.19
C LYS A 399 -12.15 -16.89 -12.74
N THR A 400 -11.21 -16.87 -11.81
CA THR A 400 -11.44 -17.00 -10.37
C THR A 400 -10.97 -15.75 -9.65
N VAL A 401 -11.84 -15.22 -8.78
CA VAL A 401 -11.54 -14.10 -7.89
C VAL A 401 -11.14 -14.66 -6.53
N TYR A 402 -9.91 -14.44 -6.12
CA TYR A 402 -9.41 -14.78 -4.80
C TYR A 402 -9.35 -13.51 -3.94
N LEU A 403 -9.93 -13.55 -2.75
CA LEU A 403 -9.95 -12.36 -1.89
C LEU A 403 -10.07 -12.71 -0.41
N GLY A 404 -9.47 -11.87 0.42
CA GLY A 404 -9.63 -11.93 1.86
C GLY A 404 -10.80 -11.08 2.35
N ASN A 405 -11.43 -11.53 3.42
CA ASN A 405 -12.48 -10.80 4.12
C ASN A 405 -12.01 -10.49 5.55
N PRO A 406 -11.59 -9.24 5.82
CA PRO A 406 -11.08 -8.84 7.13
C PRO A 406 -12.15 -8.83 8.24
N VAL A 407 -13.43 -8.82 7.87
CA VAL A 407 -14.56 -8.83 8.81
C VAL A 407 -14.82 -10.22 9.36
N THR A 408 -14.73 -11.24 8.49
CA THR A 408 -15.00 -12.64 8.87
C THR A 408 -13.72 -13.46 9.08
N ASN A 409 -12.55 -12.88 8.78
CA ASN A 409 -11.26 -13.58 8.81
C ASN A 409 -11.24 -14.85 7.96
N LYS A 410 -11.81 -14.76 6.77
CA LYS A 410 -11.83 -15.84 5.78
C LYS A 410 -11.17 -15.37 4.48
N PHE A 411 -10.68 -16.31 3.72
CA PHE A 411 -10.27 -16.15 2.34
C PHE A 411 -11.20 -16.95 1.44
N PHE A 412 -11.50 -16.41 0.26
CA PHE A 412 -12.53 -16.96 -0.63
C PHE A 412 -12.02 -17.11 -2.04
N ALA A 413 -12.57 -18.06 -2.78
CA ALA A 413 -12.56 -18.07 -4.23
C ALA A 413 -13.99 -17.96 -4.76
N LEU A 414 -14.18 -17.03 -5.70
CA LEU A 414 -15.46 -16.81 -6.38
C LEU A 414 -15.27 -16.97 -7.89
N ASP A 415 -16.34 -17.36 -8.56
CA ASP A 415 -16.36 -17.30 -10.03
C ASP A 415 -16.41 -15.84 -10.50
N LEU A 416 -15.57 -15.49 -11.45
CA LEU A 416 -15.44 -14.09 -11.94
C LEU A 416 -16.73 -13.58 -12.61
N LYS A 417 -17.43 -14.44 -13.33
CA LYS A 417 -18.62 -14.04 -14.10
C LYS A 417 -19.89 -13.97 -13.28
N THR A 418 -20.04 -14.88 -12.31
CA THR A 418 -21.29 -15.06 -11.56
C THR A 418 -21.21 -14.60 -10.11
N GLY A 419 -20.00 -14.48 -9.54
CA GLY A 419 -19.80 -14.24 -8.11
C GLY A 419 -20.12 -15.45 -7.24
N GLU A 420 -20.40 -16.61 -7.83
CA GLU A 420 -20.64 -17.83 -7.06
C GLU A 420 -19.39 -18.26 -6.30
N GLN A 421 -19.58 -18.66 -5.05
CA GLN A 421 -18.49 -19.11 -4.19
C GLN A 421 -18.07 -20.52 -4.59
N LYS A 422 -16.80 -20.66 -4.95
CA LYS A 422 -16.15 -21.95 -5.22
C LYS A 422 -15.73 -22.62 -3.93
N TRP A 423 -15.05 -21.87 -3.06
CA TRP A 423 -14.64 -22.33 -1.73
C TRP A 423 -14.42 -21.16 -0.77
N GLU A 424 -14.28 -21.47 0.52
CA GLU A 424 -13.80 -20.57 1.57
C GLU A 424 -12.81 -21.28 2.48
N TRP A 425 -11.86 -20.52 2.99
CA TRP A 425 -10.90 -20.99 3.97
C TRP A 425 -10.82 -20.01 5.15
N LYS A 426 -10.94 -20.53 6.37
CA LYS A 426 -10.77 -19.73 7.57
C LYS A 426 -9.29 -19.52 7.81
N ILE A 427 -8.84 -18.25 7.78
CA ILE A 427 -7.45 -17.91 8.05
C ILE A 427 -7.11 -18.36 9.48
N GLN A 428 -6.04 -19.10 9.64
CA GLN A 428 -5.55 -19.60 10.93
C GLN A 428 -4.64 -18.58 11.62
N HIS A 429 -4.41 -18.74 12.92
CA HIS A 429 -3.45 -17.93 13.68
C HIS A 429 -3.68 -16.43 13.59
N ILE A 430 -4.92 -16.03 13.55
CA ILE A 430 -5.27 -14.64 13.44
C ILE A 430 -5.49 -14.02 14.77
N THR A 431 -5.13 -12.83 14.75
CA THR A 431 -5.46 -11.82 15.70
C THR A 431 -6.36 -10.77 15.10
N PRO A 432 -6.94 -9.89 15.92
CA PRO A 432 -8.08 -9.12 15.51
C PRO A 432 -7.79 -8.20 14.32
N ALA A 433 -8.81 -8.03 13.54
CA ALA A 433 -9.09 -6.90 12.68
C ALA A 433 -8.07 -6.59 11.56
N GLY A 434 -8.38 -7.06 10.39
CA GLY A 434 -7.75 -6.63 9.16
C GLY A 434 -6.86 -7.66 8.48
N ALA A 435 -6.70 -8.85 9.06
CA ALA A 435 -5.99 -9.94 8.42
C ALA A 435 -6.67 -10.39 7.12
N GLY A 436 -5.86 -10.76 6.11
CA GLY A 436 -6.37 -11.24 4.83
C GLY A 436 -6.89 -10.13 3.90
N ARG A 437 -6.34 -8.93 3.99
CA ARG A 437 -6.67 -7.83 3.06
C ARG A 437 -5.83 -7.82 1.79
N GLY A 438 -4.67 -8.43 1.80
CA GLY A 438 -3.80 -8.55 0.62
C GLY A 438 -4.37 -9.55 -0.39
N PRO A 439 -4.11 -9.35 -1.68
CA PRO A 439 -4.67 -10.19 -2.74
C PRO A 439 -4.04 -11.58 -2.82
N GLY A 440 -2.87 -11.78 -2.29
CA GLY A 440 -2.09 -12.99 -2.51
C GLY A 440 -1.35 -13.00 -3.85
N SER A 441 -0.58 -14.05 -4.07
CA SER A 441 0.15 -14.28 -5.32
C SER A 441 0.03 -15.73 -5.74
N MET A 442 -0.20 -15.96 -7.03
CA MET A 442 -0.28 -17.30 -7.61
C MET A 442 1.03 -17.66 -8.28
N TYR A 443 1.68 -18.73 -7.83
CA TYR A 443 2.91 -19.20 -8.42
C TYR A 443 2.98 -20.73 -8.49
N LYS A 444 3.26 -21.27 -9.67
CA LYS A 444 3.33 -22.73 -9.94
C LYS A 444 2.12 -23.48 -9.37
N GLY A 445 0.92 -22.97 -9.60
CA GLY A 445 -0.34 -23.60 -9.16
C GLY A 445 -0.58 -23.58 -7.65
N VAL A 446 0.08 -22.70 -6.91
CA VAL A 446 -0.11 -22.51 -5.46
C VAL A 446 -0.42 -21.06 -5.18
N LEU A 447 -1.43 -20.82 -4.35
CA LEU A 447 -1.83 -19.49 -3.88
C LEU A 447 -1.10 -19.17 -2.57
N TYR A 448 -0.27 -18.14 -2.60
CA TYR A 448 0.44 -17.64 -1.42
C TYR A 448 -0.25 -16.39 -0.89
N ILE A 449 -0.57 -16.37 0.40
CA ILE A 449 -1.18 -15.21 1.06
C ILE A 449 -0.40 -14.84 2.33
N ALA A 450 -0.34 -13.54 2.63
CA ALA A 450 0.19 -13.04 3.88
C ALA A 450 -0.95 -12.47 4.74
N ALA A 451 -1.06 -12.92 5.98
CA ALA A 451 -2.12 -12.48 6.88
C ALA A 451 -1.68 -12.58 8.35
N GLY A 452 -1.95 -11.53 9.11
CA GLY A 452 -1.44 -11.43 10.48
C GLY A 452 0.09 -11.48 10.51
N SER A 453 0.66 -12.40 11.26
CA SER A 453 2.12 -12.63 11.33
C SER A 453 2.59 -13.83 10.50
N TRP A 454 1.75 -14.34 9.63
CA TRP A 454 1.96 -15.60 8.93
C TRP A 454 1.86 -15.45 7.43
N VAL A 455 2.55 -16.33 6.73
CA VAL A 455 2.37 -16.60 5.30
C VAL A 455 1.83 -18.03 5.14
N TYR A 456 0.92 -18.20 4.20
CA TYR A 456 0.24 -19.47 3.92
C TYR A 456 0.36 -19.82 2.44
N ALA A 457 0.44 -21.11 2.16
CA ALA A 457 0.33 -21.69 0.84
C ALA A 457 -0.97 -22.52 0.77
N LEU A 458 -1.83 -22.19 -0.17
CA LEU A 458 -3.13 -22.84 -0.36
C LEU A 458 -3.21 -23.48 -1.75
N ASN A 459 -3.96 -24.58 -1.83
CA ASN A 459 -4.42 -25.12 -3.10
C ASN A 459 -5.50 -24.17 -3.68
N PRO A 460 -5.32 -23.59 -4.87
CA PRO A 460 -6.29 -22.64 -5.43
C PRO A 460 -7.61 -23.28 -5.86
N GLU A 461 -7.65 -24.61 -6.05
CA GLU A 461 -8.86 -25.28 -6.52
C GLU A 461 -9.89 -25.49 -5.41
N ASP A 462 -9.44 -25.81 -4.20
CA ASP A 462 -10.31 -26.17 -3.08
C ASP A 462 -10.08 -25.38 -1.78
N GLY A 463 -9.06 -24.50 -1.77
CA GLY A 463 -8.68 -23.70 -0.60
C GLY A 463 -7.99 -24.49 0.51
N SER A 464 -7.61 -25.74 0.29
CA SER A 464 -6.91 -26.55 1.30
C SER A 464 -5.52 -26.00 1.60
N LEU A 465 -5.15 -26.05 2.89
CA LEU A 465 -3.83 -25.59 3.36
C LEU A 465 -2.74 -26.57 2.96
N ILE A 466 -1.76 -26.10 2.19
CA ILE A 466 -0.56 -26.85 1.82
C ILE A 466 0.51 -26.68 2.91
N GLY A 467 0.70 -25.45 3.39
CA GLY A 467 1.67 -25.16 4.43
C GLY A 467 1.59 -23.71 4.92
N SER A 468 2.33 -23.42 5.97
CA SER A 468 2.37 -22.08 6.54
C SER A 468 3.67 -21.82 7.30
N LYS A 469 4.05 -20.54 7.39
CA LYS A 469 5.24 -20.09 8.14
C LYS A 469 4.91 -18.85 8.94
N LYS A 470 5.26 -18.84 10.22
CA LYS A 470 5.28 -17.63 11.03
C LYS A 470 6.50 -16.79 10.64
N VAL A 471 6.27 -15.52 10.32
CA VAL A 471 7.31 -14.58 9.90
C VAL A 471 7.63 -13.58 11.00
N GLY A 472 6.63 -13.19 11.78
CA GLY A 472 6.69 -12.12 12.77
C GLY A 472 6.20 -10.79 12.21
N GLY A 473 5.97 -9.83 13.10
CA GLY A 473 5.34 -8.58 12.73
C GLY A 473 3.88 -8.77 12.28
N TYR A 474 3.43 -7.89 11.39
CA TYR A 474 2.06 -7.90 10.89
C TYR A 474 2.01 -7.52 9.40
N PHE A 475 1.17 -8.22 8.66
CA PHE A 475 0.91 -7.98 7.24
C PHE A 475 -0.53 -7.49 7.06
N PRO A 476 -0.77 -6.17 6.98
CA PRO A 476 -2.15 -5.65 6.89
C PRO A 476 -2.77 -5.78 5.50
N ILE A 477 -2.01 -5.51 4.44
CA ILE A 477 -2.50 -5.49 3.05
C ILE A 477 -1.37 -5.85 2.08
N LEU A 478 -0.74 -6.96 2.27
CA LEU A 478 0.44 -7.34 1.50
C LEU A 478 0.13 -8.52 0.58
N SER A 479 0.69 -8.47 -0.63
CA SER A 479 0.84 -9.61 -1.53
C SER A 479 2.30 -10.00 -1.60
N PRO A 480 2.65 -11.27 -1.40
CA PRO A 480 4.04 -11.71 -1.54
C PRO A 480 4.60 -11.42 -2.93
N THR A 481 5.76 -10.80 -3.01
CA THR A 481 6.50 -10.66 -4.27
C THR A 481 7.36 -11.88 -4.45
N ILE A 482 7.10 -12.67 -5.50
CA ILE A 482 7.77 -13.96 -5.73
C ILE A 482 8.68 -13.88 -6.94
N VAL A 483 9.94 -14.23 -6.73
CA VAL A 483 10.95 -14.35 -7.80
C VAL A 483 11.61 -15.72 -7.67
N GLY A 484 11.32 -16.59 -8.61
CA GLY A 484 11.80 -17.98 -8.56
C GLY A 484 11.41 -18.67 -7.24
N GLY A 485 12.39 -19.15 -6.50
CA GLY A 485 12.19 -19.82 -5.21
C GLY A 485 12.12 -18.90 -4.01
N THR A 486 12.16 -17.58 -4.20
CA THR A 486 12.16 -16.59 -3.10
C THR A 486 10.86 -15.79 -3.04
N MET A 487 10.38 -15.61 -1.85
CA MET A 487 9.32 -14.66 -1.49
C MET A 487 9.95 -13.46 -0.79
N TYR A 488 9.68 -12.25 -1.30
CA TYR A 488 10.09 -10.99 -0.70
C TYR A 488 8.89 -10.30 -0.07
N LEU A 489 9.07 -9.78 1.15
CA LEU A 489 8.02 -9.24 2.00
C LEU A 489 8.51 -8.00 2.74
N GLY A 490 7.62 -7.03 2.95
CA GLY A 490 7.77 -6.03 4.00
C GLY A 490 6.81 -6.31 5.15
N ASN A 491 7.06 -5.77 6.32
CA ASN A 491 6.11 -5.85 7.44
C ASN A 491 6.16 -4.59 8.32
N ASN A 492 5.25 -4.50 9.28
CA ASN A 492 5.15 -3.35 10.18
C ASN A 492 6.25 -3.24 11.24
N TYR A 493 7.23 -4.13 11.25
CA TYR A 493 8.46 -3.98 12.03
C TYR A 493 9.53 -3.18 11.28
N ASP A 494 9.24 -2.65 10.12
CA ASP A 494 10.22 -2.08 9.18
C ASP A 494 11.31 -3.10 8.83
N TRP A 495 10.90 -4.33 8.56
CA TRP A 495 11.77 -5.37 8.04
C TRP A 495 11.47 -5.60 6.57
N VAL A 496 12.53 -5.73 5.78
CA VAL A 496 12.47 -6.35 4.46
C VAL A 496 12.97 -7.79 4.59
N ILE A 497 12.20 -8.72 4.08
CA ILE A 497 12.41 -10.15 4.32
C ILE A 497 12.49 -10.88 2.99
N ALA A 498 13.50 -11.71 2.80
CA ALA A 498 13.53 -12.73 1.78
C ALA A 498 13.40 -14.10 2.45
N MET A 499 12.55 -14.93 1.90
CA MET A 499 12.25 -16.25 2.44
C MET A 499 12.11 -17.28 1.31
N PRO A 500 12.75 -18.47 1.41
CA PRO A 500 12.53 -19.52 0.43
C PRO A 500 11.07 -19.99 0.43
N LEU A 501 10.52 -20.24 -0.74
CA LEU A 501 9.18 -20.81 -0.86
C LEU A 501 9.01 -22.16 -0.17
N SER A 502 10.09 -22.94 -0.12
CA SER A 502 10.14 -24.23 0.60
C SER A 502 9.85 -24.11 2.10
N ASP A 503 10.05 -22.92 2.69
CA ASP A 503 9.73 -22.66 4.10
C ASP A 503 8.22 -22.61 4.36
N VAL A 504 7.44 -22.26 3.34
CA VAL A 504 5.98 -22.14 3.41
C VAL A 504 5.27 -23.31 2.75
N ASN A 505 5.81 -23.76 1.61
CA ASN A 505 5.27 -24.86 0.81
C ASN A 505 6.24 -26.04 0.84
N PRO A 506 5.97 -27.08 1.65
CA PRO A 506 6.84 -28.26 1.73
C PRO A 506 6.92 -29.07 0.42
N ASN A 507 5.99 -28.84 -0.50
CA ASN A 507 5.97 -29.49 -1.81
C ASN A 507 6.73 -28.70 -2.90
N TYR A 508 7.25 -27.51 -2.55
CA TYR A 508 7.99 -26.70 -3.51
C TYR A 508 9.28 -27.44 -3.95
N LYS A 509 9.41 -27.59 -5.25
CA LYS A 509 10.63 -28.14 -5.86
C LYS A 509 11.29 -27.01 -6.65
N SER A 510 12.55 -26.74 -6.35
CA SER A 510 13.40 -25.91 -7.19
C SER A 510 13.55 -26.66 -8.53
N GLY A 511 12.96 -26.10 -9.58
CA GLY A 511 13.01 -26.68 -10.93
C GLY A 511 14.41 -26.71 -11.49
#